data_7c9fc23fd0af68900ee9a14a868de29e
#
_entry.id   7c9fc23fd0af68900ee9a14a868de29e
#
_cell.length_a   1.000
_cell.length_b   1.000
_cell.length_c   1.000
_cell.angle_alpha   90.00
_cell.angle_beta   90.00
_cell.angle_gamma   90.00
#
_symmetry.space_group_name_H-M   'P 1'
#
loop_
_entity.id
_entity.type
_entity.pdbx_description
1 polymer ?
#
loop_
_entity_poly.entity_id
_entity_poly.type
_entity_poly.pdbx_seq_one_letter_code
_entity_poly.pdbx_strand_id
1 'polypeptide(L)'
;MDTMTAEGLLLPWPDDDGEPFWEHARRGELRIQACADCGRLRFPPRPCCPQCGSFDDEWRLMSGRGRLWSYVVAHPPLLPAYAELAPYPVALVELEEDPRIRLVGTLTNSVRRPGAPWNAVPPGRLRIGAPVQAVFQVLTPEVTVVRWALCSG
;
A
#
# COMPACT_ATOMS: atom_id res chain seq x y z
N MET A 1 23.22 4.27 4.57
CA MET A 1 22.08 4.04 3.65
C MET A 1 20.91 4.82 4.20
N ASP A 2 20.45 5.77 3.43
CA ASP A 2 19.45 6.69 3.90
C ASP A 2 18.09 5.98 4.01
N THR A 3 17.65 5.78 5.25
CA THR A 3 16.27 5.41 5.55
C THR A 3 15.47 6.70 5.60
N MET A 4 14.41 6.78 4.80
CA MET A 4 13.53 7.94 4.80
C MET A 4 12.89 8.11 6.17
N THR A 5 12.98 9.32 6.73
CA THR A 5 12.33 9.68 8.00
C THR A 5 10.90 10.15 7.74
N ALA A 6 10.07 10.09 8.78
CA ALA A 6 8.69 10.58 8.72
C ALA A 6 8.57 12.10 8.86
N GLU A 7 9.69 12.81 9.03
CA GLU A 7 9.70 14.24 9.31
C GLU A 7 9.05 15.03 8.14
N GLY A 8 8.03 15.80 8.47
CA GLY A 8 7.30 16.63 7.51
C GLY A 8 6.30 15.88 6.63
N LEU A 9 6.21 14.55 6.72
CA LEU A 9 5.20 13.78 5.99
C LEU A 9 3.85 13.86 6.69
N LEU A 10 2.79 13.85 5.88
CA LEU A 10 1.42 13.69 6.38
C LEU A 10 1.18 12.21 6.67
N LEU A 11 1.06 11.88 7.93
CA LEU A 11 0.81 10.50 8.35
C LEU A 11 -0.68 10.15 8.18
N PRO A 12 -1.00 8.89 7.86
CA PRO A 12 -2.38 8.44 7.82
C PRO A 12 -3.04 8.56 9.19
N TRP A 13 -4.30 8.99 9.19
CA TRP A 13 -5.14 9.05 10.38
C TRP A 13 -6.33 8.11 10.15
N PRO A 14 -6.28 6.87 10.65
CA PRO A 14 -7.34 5.89 10.43
C PRO A 14 -8.66 6.31 11.06
N ASP A 15 -9.76 5.98 10.40
CA ASP A 15 -11.07 5.94 11.02
C ASP A 15 -11.32 4.56 11.67
N ASP A 16 -12.46 4.40 12.33
CA ASP A 16 -12.80 3.16 13.04
C ASP A 16 -12.86 1.96 12.09
N ASP A 17 -13.32 2.15 10.85
CA ASP A 17 -13.39 1.09 9.84
C ASP A 17 -12.00 0.70 9.31
N GLY A 18 -11.11 1.66 9.21
CA GLY A 18 -9.75 1.47 8.69
C GLY A 18 -8.74 1.00 9.73
N GLU A 19 -8.99 1.22 11.02
CA GLU A 19 -8.01 0.90 12.09
C GLU A 19 -7.49 -0.54 12.03
N PRO A 20 -8.32 -1.59 11.80
CA PRO A 20 -7.82 -2.96 11.72
C PRO A 20 -6.79 -3.17 10.59
N PHE A 21 -6.96 -2.51 9.44
CA PHE A 21 -5.98 -2.57 8.35
C PHE A 21 -4.60 -2.10 8.82
N TRP A 22 -4.54 -0.96 9.51
CA TRP A 22 -3.29 -0.38 10.01
C TRP A 22 -2.68 -1.18 11.15
N GLU A 23 -3.50 -1.76 12.04
CA GLU A 23 -3.04 -2.68 13.08
C GLU A 23 -2.34 -3.90 12.50
N HIS A 24 -2.93 -4.52 11.48
CA HIS A 24 -2.31 -5.65 10.79
C HIS A 24 -1.03 -5.25 10.06
N ALA A 25 -1.01 -4.09 9.42
CA ALA A 25 0.19 -3.55 8.77
C ALA A 25 1.34 -3.38 9.77
N ARG A 26 1.09 -2.92 11.01
CA ARG A 26 2.09 -2.84 12.08
C ARG A 26 2.70 -4.20 12.43
N ARG A 27 1.97 -5.28 12.20
CA ARG A 27 2.45 -6.67 12.41
C ARG A 27 3.10 -7.27 11.17
N GLY A 28 3.23 -6.50 10.10
CA GLY A 28 3.77 -6.99 8.82
C GLY A 28 2.79 -7.87 8.04
N GLU A 29 1.49 -7.71 8.26
CA GLU A 29 0.45 -8.47 7.60
C GLU A 29 -0.41 -7.57 6.72
N LEU A 30 -0.56 -7.93 5.45
CA LEU A 30 -1.55 -7.32 4.57
C LEU A 30 -2.86 -8.10 4.71
N ARG A 31 -3.83 -7.52 5.40
CA ARG A 31 -5.17 -8.11 5.53
C ARG A 31 -6.21 -7.20 4.89
N ILE A 32 -7.14 -7.82 4.20
CA ILE A 32 -8.24 -7.13 3.52
C ILE A 32 -9.57 -7.56 4.17
N GLN A 33 -10.44 -6.58 4.37
CA GLN A 33 -11.78 -6.80 4.90
C GLN A 33 -12.58 -7.69 3.97
N ALA A 34 -13.21 -8.73 4.52
CA ALA A 34 -14.09 -9.63 3.81
C ALA A 34 -15.45 -9.70 4.51
N CYS A 35 -16.51 -9.83 3.76
CA CYS A 35 -17.82 -10.11 4.34
C CYS A 35 -17.84 -11.51 4.95
N ALA A 36 -18.26 -11.63 6.21
CA ALA A 36 -18.36 -12.94 6.87
C ALA A 36 -19.45 -13.82 6.27
N ASP A 37 -20.50 -13.21 5.67
CA ASP A 37 -21.62 -13.95 5.11
C ASP A 37 -21.41 -14.36 3.65
N CYS A 38 -21.04 -13.42 2.75
CA CYS A 38 -20.90 -13.73 1.33
C CYS A 38 -19.45 -13.91 0.86
N GLY A 39 -18.46 -13.64 1.74
CA GLY A 39 -17.05 -13.83 1.45
C GLY A 39 -16.40 -12.77 0.57
N ARG A 40 -17.15 -11.76 0.11
CA ARG A 40 -16.60 -10.73 -0.78
C ARG A 40 -15.57 -9.87 -0.09
N LEU A 41 -14.41 -9.76 -0.72
CA LEU A 41 -13.36 -8.79 -0.32
C LEU A 41 -13.80 -7.37 -0.68
N ARG A 42 -13.42 -6.41 0.15
CA ARG A 42 -13.65 -5.00 -0.10
C ARG A 42 -12.51 -4.11 0.40
N PHE A 43 -12.20 -3.09 -0.37
CA PHE A 43 -11.25 -2.04 -0.03
C PHE A 43 -11.66 -0.74 -0.74
N PRO A 44 -11.66 0.42 -0.05
CA PRO A 44 -11.35 0.60 1.36
C PRO A 44 -12.35 -0.09 2.30
N PRO A 45 -11.99 -0.28 3.58
CA PRO A 45 -12.89 -0.86 4.58
C PRO A 45 -14.18 -0.08 4.71
N ARG A 46 -15.28 -0.79 4.94
CA ARG A 46 -16.63 -0.22 5.10
C ARG A 46 -17.44 -1.02 6.12
N PRO A 47 -18.38 -0.40 6.86
CA PRO A 47 -19.16 -1.10 7.88
C PRO A 47 -20.13 -2.12 7.28
N CYS A 48 -20.59 -1.92 6.06
CA CYS A 48 -21.61 -2.75 5.42
C CYS A 48 -21.11 -3.35 4.11
N CYS A 49 -21.42 -4.62 3.87
CA CYS A 49 -21.10 -5.27 2.60
C CYS A 49 -21.96 -4.69 1.46
N PRO A 50 -21.36 -4.14 0.39
CA PRO A 50 -22.13 -3.60 -0.72
C PRO A 50 -22.82 -4.67 -1.58
N GLN A 51 -22.45 -5.94 -1.40
CA GLN A 51 -23.02 -7.06 -2.16
C GLN A 51 -24.26 -7.65 -1.50
N CYS A 52 -24.23 -7.92 -0.18
CA CYS A 52 -25.31 -8.60 0.51
C CYS A 52 -25.92 -7.82 1.68
N GLY A 53 -25.37 -6.64 2.01
CA GLY A 53 -25.87 -5.78 3.07
C GLY A 53 -25.48 -6.19 4.49
N SER A 54 -24.70 -7.27 4.67
CA SER A 54 -24.25 -7.72 5.98
C SER A 54 -23.32 -6.72 6.66
N PHE A 55 -23.43 -6.62 8.00
CA PHE A 55 -22.52 -5.85 8.85
C PHE A 55 -21.42 -6.72 9.49
N ASP A 56 -21.45 -8.04 9.26
CA ASP A 56 -20.47 -8.96 9.81
C ASP A 56 -19.27 -9.08 8.86
N ASP A 57 -18.08 -8.89 9.39
CA ASP A 57 -16.85 -8.95 8.62
C ASP A 57 -15.75 -9.78 9.28
N GLU A 58 -14.77 -10.11 8.49
CA GLU A 58 -13.52 -10.74 8.90
C GLU A 58 -12.35 -10.11 8.14
N TRP A 59 -11.14 -10.29 8.63
CA TRP A 59 -9.93 -9.76 8.01
C TRP A 59 -9.06 -10.90 7.50
N ARG A 60 -8.96 -11.03 6.18
CA ARG A 60 -8.23 -12.13 5.54
C ARG A 60 -6.81 -11.74 5.21
N LEU A 61 -5.87 -12.63 5.55
CA LEU A 61 -4.48 -12.49 5.18
C LEU A 61 -4.30 -12.66 3.67
N MET A 62 -3.65 -11.69 3.05
CA MET A 62 -3.25 -11.72 1.64
C MET A 62 -1.78 -12.15 1.52
N SER A 63 -1.42 -12.71 0.38
CA SER A 63 -0.04 -13.10 0.08
C SER A 63 0.91 -11.90 -0.01
N GLY A 64 0.36 -10.71 -0.23
CA GLY A 64 1.12 -9.52 -0.55
C GLY A 64 1.59 -9.45 -2.01
N ARG A 65 1.31 -10.49 -2.81
CA ARG A 65 1.62 -10.46 -4.25
C ARG A 65 0.55 -9.68 -5.01
N GLY A 66 1.01 -8.93 -5.99
CA GLY A 66 0.14 -8.18 -6.87
C GLY A 66 0.81 -7.83 -8.18
N ARG A 67 0.11 -7.03 -8.97
CA ARG A 67 0.60 -6.52 -10.24
C ARG A 67 0.44 -5.01 -10.30
N LEU A 68 1.41 -4.33 -10.88
CA LEU A 68 1.30 -2.91 -11.17
C LEU A 68 0.19 -2.69 -12.19
N TRP A 69 -0.94 -2.15 -11.73
CA TRP A 69 -2.08 -1.86 -12.60
C TRP A 69 -1.95 -0.49 -13.26
N SER A 70 -1.48 0.50 -12.50
CA SER A 70 -1.23 1.86 -12.99
C SER A 70 -0.23 2.55 -12.08
N TYR A 71 0.31 3.69 -12.54
CA TYR A 71 1.14 4.56 -11.70
C TYR A 71 1.07 6.00 -12.19
N VAL A 72 1.43 6.91 -11.30
CA VAL A 72 1.70 8.31 -11.63
C VAL A 72 3.08 8.67 -11.15
N VAL A 73 3.65 9.73 -11.69
CA VAL A 73 4.92 10.30 -11.22
C VAL A 73 4.63 11.68 -10.64
N ALA A 74 4.94 11.84 -9.36
CA ALA A 74 4.75 13.11 -8.67
C ALA A 74 5.88 14.08 -9.02
N HIS A 75 5.52 15.26 -9.49
CA HIS A 75 6.44 16.36 -9.83
C HIS A 75 6.08 17.64 -9.05
N PRO A 76 7.03 18.50 -8.75
CA PRO A 76 6.74 19.82 -8.17
C PRO A 76 5.73 20.62 -9.03
N PRO A 77 4.90 21.50 -8.38
CA PRO A 77 4.98 21.93 -6.99
C PRO A 77 4.35 20.94 -6.02
N LEU A 78 5.04 20.66 -4.92
CA LEU A 78 4.62 19.76 -3.85
C LEU A 78 4.91 20.43 -2.49
N LEU A 79 4.34 19.89 -1.42
CA LEU A 79 4.72 20.30 -0.07
C LEU A 79 6.22 20.02 0.16
N PRO A 80 6.90 20.80 1.01
CA PRO A 80 8.37 20.77 1.11
C PRO A 80 8.97 19.37 1.30
N ALA A 81 8.45 18.59 2.25
CA ALA A 81 8.95 17.24 2.52
C ALA A 81 8.81 16.29 1.31
N TYR A 82 7.78 16.48 0.49
CA TYR A 82 7.56 15.68 -0.71
C TYR A 82 8.37 16.19 -1.90
N ALA A 83 8.61 17.50 -1.96
CA ALA A 83 9.41 18.10 -3.03
C ALA A 83 10.85 17.58 -3.02
N GLU A 84 11.42 17.31 -1.85
CA GLU A 84 12.75 16.73 -1.71
C GLU A 84 12.85 15.30 -2.22
N LEU A 85 11.72 14.57 -2.22
CA LEU A 85 11.65 13.20 -2.72
C LEU A 85 11.33 13.12 -4.22
N ALA A 86 10.85 14.22 -4.81
CA ALA A 86 10.40 14.26 -6.20
C ALA A 86 11.58 14.28 -7.20
N PRO A 87 11.37 13.75 -8.44
CA PRO A 87 10.19 13.03 -8.85
C PRO A 87 10.16 11.60 -8.30
N TYR A 88 8.99 11.15 -7.89
CA TYR A 88 8.83 9.77 -7.42
C TYR A 88 7.54 9.13 -7.96
N PRO A 89 7.56 7.82 -8.25
CA PRO A 89 6.36 7.12 -8.69
C PRO A 89 5.47 6.72 -7.51
N VAL A 90 4.16 6.78 -7.75
CA VAL A 90 3.12 6.25 -6.87
C VAL A 90 2.36 5.20 -7.65
N ALA A 91 2.34 3.98 -7.14
CA ALA A 91 1.73 2.83 -7.79
C ALA A 91 0.29 2.61 -7.35
N LEU A 92 -0.52 2.10 -8.25
CA LEU A 92 -1.79 1.47 -7.96
C LEU A 92 -1.65 -0.01 -8.31
N VAL A 93 -1.76 -0.87 -7.30
CA VAL A 93 -1.49 -2.30 -7.41
C VAL A 93 -2.77 -3.09 -7.24
N GLU A 94 -3.05 -4.01 -8.15
CA GLU A 94 -4.10 -5.01 -7.98
C GLU A 94 -3.56 -6.25 -7.28
N LEU A 95 -4.32 -6.77 -6.32
CA LEU A 95 -3.92 -7.97 -5.57
C LEU A 95 -4.11 -9.24 -6.39
N GLU A 96 -3.23 -10.22 -6.16
CA GLU A 96 -3.30 -11.51 -6.85
C GLU A 96 -4.58 -12.28 -6.52
N GLU A 97 -5.02 -12.22 -5.26
CA GLU A 97 -6.22 -12.94 -4.79
C GLU A 97 -7.52 -12.38 -5.37
N ASP A 98 -7.57 -11.07 -5.60
CA ASP A 98 -8.74 -10.42 -6.20
C ASP A 98 -8.30 -9.13 -6.92
N PRO A 99 -8.21 -9.12 -8.24
CA PRO A 99 -7.79 -7.95 -9.02
C PRO A 99 -8.70 -6.72 -8.89
N ARG A 100 -9.89 -6.88 -8.33
CA ARG A 100 -10.79 -5.76 -8.02
C ARG A 100 -10.30 -4.96 -6.80
N ILE A 101 -9.48 -5.57 -5.96
CA ILE A 101 -8.88 -4.92 -4.79
C ILE A 101 -7.59 -4.26 -5.23
N ARG A 102 -7.57 -2.94 -5.15
CA ARG A 102 -6.44 -2.12 -5.57
C ARG A 102 -5.99 -1.21 -4.45
N LEU A 103 -4.67 -1.18 -4.22
CA LEU A 103 -4.04 -0.37 -3.18
C LEU A 103 -3.03 0.58 -3.79
N VAL A 104 -3.05 1.81 -3.29
CA VAL A 104 -2.03 2.82 -3.62
C VAL A 104 -0.84 2.65 -2.68
N GLY A 105 0.37 2.82 -3.22
CA GLY A 105 1.58 2.84 -2.41
C GLY A 105 2.79 3.29 -3.20
N THR A 106 3.81 3.75 -2.50
CA THR A 106 5.10 4.06 -3.11
C THR A 106 5.88 2.78 -3.42
N LEU A 107 6.90 2.90 -4.25
CA LEU A 107 7.68 1.76 -4.72
C LEU A 107 9.06 1.70 -4.05
N THR A 108 9.56 0.49 -3.88
CA THR A 108 10.95 0.22 -3.51
C THR A 108 11.56 -0.76 -4.49
N ASN A 109 12.87 -0.72 -4.60
CA ASN A 109 13.62 -1.58 -5.52
C ASN A 109 13.93 -2.98 -4.95
N SER A 110 13.59 -3.23 -3.69
CA SER A 110 13.86 -4.53 -3.06
C SER A 110 12.96 -4.77 -1.86
N VAL A 111 12.52 -6.01 -1.70
CA VAL A 111 11.78 -6.47 -0.50
C VAL A 111 12.59 -6.30 0.79
N ARG A 112 13.92 -6.26 0.68
CA ARG A 112 14.83 -6.09 1.83
C ARG A 112 15.05 -4.63 2.23
N ARG A 113 14.47 -3.70 1.48
CA ARG A 113 14.64 -2.25 1.71
C ARG A 113 13.29 -1.53 1.76
N PRO A 114 12.44 -1.86 2.74
CA PRO A 114 11.13 -1.22 2.86
C PRO A 114 11.23 0.30 3.10
N GLY A 115 12.31 0.77 3.71
CA GLY A 115 12.55 2.18 3.99
C GLY A 115 13.33 2.93 2.89
N ALA A 116 13.54 2.35 1.71
CA ALA A 116 14.21 3.04 0.61
C ALA A 116 13.48 4.34 0.23
N PRO A 117 14.21 5.39 -0.23
CA PRO A 117 13.58 6.64 -0.68
C PRO A 117 12.51 6.37 -1.76
N TRP A 118 11.48 7.21 -1.80
CA TRP A 118 10.36 7.01 -2.74
C TRP A 118 10.77 7.13 -4.21
N ASN A 119 11.89 7.78 -4.48
CA ASN A 119 12.49 7.88 -5.81
C ASN A 119 13.55 6.80 -6.10
N ALA A 120 13.68 5.78 -5.25
CA ALA A 120 14.62 4.69 -5.46
C ALA A 120 14.34 3.85 -6.71
N VAL A 121 13.08 3.90 -7.19
CA VAL A 121 12.69 3.25 -8.45
C VAL A 121 12.47 4.33 -9.51
N PRO A 122 13.33 4.42 -10.52
CA PRO A 122 13.11 5.37 -11.60
C PRO A 122 11.88 4.98 -12.44
N PRO A 123 11.06 5.97 -12.86
CA PRO A 123 9.83 5.70 -13.62
C PRO A 123 10.06 4.86 -14.89
N GLY A 124 11.21 5.01 -15.55
CA GLY A 124 11.57 4.27 -16.75
C GLY A 124 11.70 2.75 -16.55
N ARG A 125 11.79 2.28 -15.31
CA ARG A 125 11.81 0.85 -14.97
C ARG A 125 10.42 0.25 -14.79
N LEU A 126 9.38 1.08 -14.71
CA LEU A 126 8.02 0.62 -14.45
C LEU A 126 7.40 0.04 -15.72
N ARG A 127 6.72 -1.08 -15.55
CA ARG A 127 5.93 -1.73 -16.61
C ARG A 127 4.58 -2.14 -16.04
N ILE A 128 3.52 -1.74 -16.71
CA ILE A 128 2.16 -2.18 -16.35
C ILE A 128 2.11 -3.71 -16.43
N GLY A 129 1.50 -4.33 -15.43
CA GLY A 129 1.44 -5.79 -15.30
C GLY A 129 2.65 -6.42 -14.59
N ALA A 130 3.68 -5.64 -14.26
CA ALA A 130 4.85 -6.15 -13.55
C ALA A 130 4.47 -6.71 -12.18
N PRO A 131 5.04 -7.86 -11.77
CA PRO A 131 4.80 -8.41 -10.46
C PRO A 131 5.45 -7.56 -9.36
N VAL A 132 4.71 -7.38 -8.28
CA VAL A 132 5.16 -6.62 -7.11
C VAL A 132 4.84 -7.39 -5.83
N GLN A 133 5.59 -7.10 -4.77
CA GLN A 133 5.41 -7.67 -3.43
C GLN A 133 5.20 -6.56 -2.42
N ALA A 134 4.19 -6.70 -1.58
CA ALA A 134 3.97 -5.80 -0.46
C ALA A 134 5.13 -5.87 0.53
N VAL A 135 5.58 -4.72 0.98
CA VAL A 135 6.56 -4.54 2.05
C VAL A 135 6.04 -3.51 3.05
N PHE A 136 6.54 -3.55 4.27
CA PHE A 136 6.02 -2.75 5.37
C PHE A 136 7.13 -1.82 5.87
N GLN A 137 6.90 -0.52 5.76
CA GLN A 137 7.81 0.50 6.26
C GLN A 137 7.27 1.10 7.55
N VAL A 138 8.02 0.97 8.63
CA VAL A 138 7.75 1.66 9.89
C VAL A 138 8.16 3.13 9.71
N LEU A 139 7.19 4.03 9.78
CA LEU A 139 7.42 5.48 9.75
C LEU A 139 7.55 6.07 11.15
N THR A 140 6.69 5.63 12.06
CA THR A 140 6.73 5.94 13.48
C THR A 140 6.39 4.68 14.29
N PRO A 141 6.54 4.67 15.62
CA PRO A 141 6.11 3.54 16.44
C PRO A 141 4.64 3.14 16.23
N GLU A 142 3.80 4.10 15.85
CA GLU A 142 2.36 3.90 15.67
C GLU A 142 1.95 3.68 14.22
N VAL A 143 2.80 4.07 13.25
CA VAL A 143 2.43 4.09 11.82
C VAL A 143 3.39 3.24 10.99
N THR A 144 2.84 2.20 10.39
CA THR A 144 3.50 1.38 9.38
C THR A 144 2.71 1.46 8.09
N VAL A 145 3.38 1.80 6.99
CA VAL A 145 2.75 1.91 5.66
C VAL A 145 3.09 0.70 4.79
N VAL A 146 2.14 0.31 3.97
CA VAL A 146 2.36 -0.70 2.92
C VAL A 146 2.97 -0.03 1.71
N ARG A 147 4.05 -0.59 1.22
CA ARG A 147 4.73 -0.20 -0.01
C ARG A 147 4.89 -1.41 -0.92
N TRP A 148 5.31 -1.18 -2.15
CA TRP A 148 5.42 -2.23 -3.14
C TRP A 148 6.87 -2.36 -3.65
N ALA A 149 7.42 -3.56 -3.52
CA ALA A 149 8.73 -3.88 -4.08
C ALA A 149 8.56 -4.48 -5.47
N LEU A 150 9.35 -4.02 -6.45
CA LEU A 150 9.44 -4.68 -7.74
C LEU A 150 10.07 -6.05 -7.55
N CYS A 151 9.41 -7.08 -8.06
CA CYS A 151 10.00 -8.41 -8.14
C CYS A 151 10.98 -8.42 -9.32
N SER A 152 12.23 -8.78 -9.06
CA SER A 152 13.20 -9.00 -10.12
C SER A 152 12.71 -10.18 -10.96
N GLY A 153 12.49 -9.95 -12.25
CA GLY A 153 12.28 -11.01 -13.22
C GLY A 153 13.58 -11.78 -13.51
#